data_7e5c0b5c5c0b9815e0d8284456e427a1
#
_entry.id   7e5c0b5c5c0b9815e0d8284456e427a1
#
_cell.length_a   1.000
_cell.length_b   1.000
_cell.length_c   1.000
_cell.angle_alpha   90.00
_cell.angle_beta   90.00
_cell.angle_gamma   90.00
#
_symmetry.space_group_name_H-M   'P 1'
#
loop_
_entity.id
_entity.type
_entity.pdbx_description
1 polymer ?
#
loop_
_entity_poly.entity_id
_entity_poly.type
_entity_poly.pdbx_seq_one_letter_code
_entity_poly.pdbx_strand_id
1 'polypeptide(L)'
;MVNFREVNDDILKEWLLYREDELSSLTCDEDRKHWVYFDEISDKILKSIPKNNRAYVQKQLNILDDNFLDYLSYWNEKYYRNGFCDGVQLLIRCIDE
;
A
#
# COMPACT_ATOMS: atom_id res chain seq x y z
N MET A 1 13.24 -19.61 18.21
CA MET A 1 13.25 -18.20 17.80
C MET A 1 11.87 -17.57 17.97
N VAL A 2 11.84 -16.32 18.41
CA VAL A 2 10.57 -15.61 18.59
C VAL A 2 9.96 -15.27 17.23
N ASN A 3 8.67 -15.53 17.08
CA ASN A 3 7.95 -15.12 15.88
C ASN A 3 7.36 -13.72 16.10
N PHE A 4 8.05 -12.70 15.59
CA PHE A 4 7.64 -11.32 15.74
C PHE A 4 6.29 -10.99 15.12
N ARG A 5 5.84 -11.78 14.15
CA ARG A 5 4.52 -11.59 13.52
C ARG A 5 3.38 -11.87 14.49
N GLU A 6 3.57 -12.82 15.39
CA GLU A 6 2.54 -13.22 16.36
C GLU A 6 2.66 -12.46 17.68
N VAL A 7 3.88 -12.30 18.19
CA VAL A 7 4.13 -11.77 19.52
C VAL A 7 3.93 -10.25 19.60
N ASN A 8 4.38 -9.52 18.59
CA ASN A 8 4.37 -8.06 18.59
C ASN A 8 3.51 -7.48 17.47
N ASP A 9 2.42 -8.17 17.14
CA ASP A 9 1.58 -7.79 16.02
C ASP A 9 1.02 -6.37 16.14
N ASP A 10 0.48 -6.03 17.31
CA ASP A 10 -0.10 -4.71 17.55
C ASP A 10 0.95 -3.60 17.52
N ILE A 11 2.13 -3.86 18.07
CA ILE A 11 3.24 -2.90 18.10
C ILE A 11 3.74 -2.64 16.68
N LEU A 12 3.90 -3.70 15.88
CA LEU A 12 4.35 -3.56 14.50
C LEU A 12 3.32 -2.80 13.66
N LYS A 13 2.04 -3.05 13.88
CA LYS A 13 0.97 -2.37 13.17
C LYS A 13 0.96 -0.87 13.52
N GLU A 14 1.07 -0.52 14.78
CA GLU A 14 1.15 0.88 15.23
C GLU A 14 2.36 1.58 14.63
N TRP A 15 3.51 0.91 14.63
CA TRP A 15 4.73 1.46 14.06
C TRP A 15 4.59 1.66 12.54
N LEU A 16 3.98 0.69 11.83
CA LEU A 16 3.74 0.81 10.40
C LEU A 16 2.87 2.03 10.09
N LEU A 17 1.77 2.22 10.80
CA LEU A 17 0.88 3.35 10.61
C LEU A 17 1.59 4.68 10.83
N TYR A 18 2.42 4.76 11.87
CA TYR A 18 3.23 5.94 12.15
C TYR A 18 4.20 6.23 11.00
N ARG A 19 4.88 5.21 10.49
CA ARG A 19 5.85 5.37 9.39
C ARG A 19 5.18 5.74 8.08
N GLU A 20 4.02 5.18 7.79
CA GLU A 20 3.26 5.53 6.60
C GLU A 20 2.88 7.01 6.61
N ASP A 21 2.39 7.50 7.74
CA ASP A 21 2.03 8.90 7.90
C ASP A 21 3.24 9.81 7.76
N GLU A 22 4.35 9.46 8.40
CA GLU A 22 5.60 10.22 8.32
C GLU A 22 6.16 10.25 6.90
N LEU A 23 6.21 9.10 6.23
CA LEU A 23 6.76 8.99 4.88
C LEU A 23 5.88 9.66 3.83
N SER A 24 4.57 9.71 4.04
CA SER A 24 3.66 10.37 3.10
C SER A 24 3.92 11.88 2.98
N SER A 25 4.51 12.49 4.00
CA SER A 25 4.88 13.91 3.98
C SER A 25 6.22 14.19 3.29
N LEU A 26 6.98 13.13 2.96
CA LEU A 26 8.31 13.23 2.36
C LEU A 26 8.29 12.95 0.86
N THR A 27 7.26 13.42 0.15
CA THR A 27 7.11 13.19 -1.28
C THR A 27 8.17 13.96 -2.07
N CYS A 28 8.79 13.28 -3.05
CA CYS A 28 9.73 13.89 -3.99
C CYS A 28 9.23 13.71 -5.42
N ASP A 29 9.94 14.32 -6.39
CA ASP A 29 9.55 14.24 -7.79
C ASP A 29 9.56 12.81 -8.32
N GLU A 30 10.51 11.98 -7.89
CA GLU A 30 10.56 10.59 -8.29
C GLU A 30 9.30 9.83 -7.82
N ASP A 31 8.84 10.10 -6.60
CA ASP A 31 7.63 9.47 -6.07
C ASP A 31 6.41 9.77 -6.93
N ARG A 32 6.30 11.01 -7.41
CA ARG A 32 5.17 11.44 -8.25
C ARG A 32 5.10 10.69 -9.57
N LYS A 33 6.22 10.24 -10.11
CA LYS A 33 6.28 9.46 -11.35
C LYS A 33 5.62 8.08 -11.20
N HIS A 34 5.51 7.60 -9.96
CA HIS A 34 4.97 6.29 -9.65
C HIS A 34 3.56 6.35 -9.07
N TRP A 35 2.93 7.53 -9.03
CA TRP A 35 1.57 7.67 -8.55
C TRP A 35 0.56 7.09 -9.55
N VAL A 36 -0.54 6.59 -9.00
CA VAL A 36 -1.68 6.17 -9.82
C VAL A 36 -2.61 7.36 -9.99
N TYR A 37 -2.79 7.81 -11.22
CA TYR A 37 -3.65 8.94 -11.57
C TYR A 37 -5.06 8.44 -11.88
N PHE A 38 -5.69 7.83 -10.91
CA PHE A 38 -6.98 7.15 -11.08
C PHE A 38 -8.07 8.11 -11.56
N ASP A 39 -8.19 9.27 -10.92
CA ASP A 39 -9.28 10.20 -11.25
C ASP A 39 -9.17 10.75 -12.67
N GLU A 40 -7.97 11.09 -13.10
CA GLU A 40 -7.73 11.60 -14.46
C GLU A 40 -8.04 10.53 -15.51
N ILE A 41 -7.57 9.32 -15.30
CA ILE A 41 -7.77 8.21 -16.23
C ILE A 41 -9.24 7.80 -16.25
N SER A 42 -9.88 7.75 -15.08
CA SER A 42 -11.30 7.45 -14.93
C SER A 42 -12.15 8.44 -15.69
N ASP A 43 -11.86 9.74 -15.58
CA ASP A 43 -12.56 10.79 -16.31
C ASP A 43 -12.43 10.61 -17.82
N LYS A 44 -11.23 10.28 -18.30
CA LYS A 44 -11.01 10.03 -19.74
C LYS A 44 -11.83 8.85 -20.24
N ILE A 45 -11.90 7.78 -19.46
CA ILE A 45 -12.69 6.61 -19.80
C ILE A 45 -14.18 6.99 -19.89
N LEU A 46 -14.68 7.69 -18.87
CA LEU A 46 -16.10 8.07 -18.81
C LEU A 46 -16.52 9.00 -19.94
N LYS A 47 -15.61 9.88 -20.38
CA LYS A 47 -15.89 10.80 -21.51
C LYS A 47 -15.89 10.08 -22.85
N SER A 48 -15.26 8.92 -22.96
CA SER A 48 -15.15 8.16 -24.20
C SER A 48 -16.32 7.21 -24.46
N ILE A 49 -17.22 7.05 -23.51
CA ILE A 49 -18.33 6.09 -23.59
C ILE A 49 -19.69 6.81 -23.70
N PRO A 50 -20.75 6.14 -24.23
CA PRO A 50 -22.09 6.71 -24.27
C PRO A 50 -22.62 7.04 -22.88
N LYS A 51 -23.44 8.09 -22.79
CA LYS A 51 -24.00 8.58 -21.53
C LYS A 51 -24.77 7.52 -20.74
N ASN A 52 -25.50 6.64 -21.44
CA ASN A 52 -26.30 5.62 -20.79
C ASN A 52 -25.46 4.53 -20.11
N ASN A 53 -24.17 4.42 -20.44
CA ASN A 53 -23.26 3.45 -19.84
C ASN A 53 -22.41 4.05 -18.73
N ARG A 54 -22.40 5.36 -18.57
CA ARG A 54 -21.50 6.05 -17.63
C ARG A 54 -21.73 5.65 -16.18
N ALA A 55 -22.99 5.53 -15.77
CA ALA A 55 -23.30 5.17 -14.37
C ALA A 55 -22.77 3.79 -14.01
N TYR A 56 -22.94 2.83 -14.92
CA TYR A 56 -22.43 1.47 -14.71
C TYR A 56 -20.91 1.45 -14.67
N VAL A 57 -20.26 2.08 -15.61
CA VAL A 57 -18.78 2.10 -15.67
C VAL A 57 -18.20 2.84 -14.48
N GLN A 58 -18.82 3.95 -14.06
CA GLN A 58 -18.38 4.67 -12.85
C GLN A 58 -18.42 3.77 -11.63
N LYS A 59 -19.50 2.99 -11.48
CA LYS A 59 -19.63 2.04 -10.37
C LYS A 59 -18.52 1.00 -10.40
N GLN A 60 -18.22 0.45 -11.57
CA GLN A 60 -17.16 -0.54 -11.71
C GLN A 60 -15.78 0.05 -11.43
N LEU A 61 -15.53 1.26 -11.88
CA LEU A 61 -14.27 1.96 -11.60
C LEU A 61 -14.10 2.22 -10.09
N ASN A 62 -15.16 2.59 -9.40
CA ASN A 62 -15.11 2.79 -7.95
C ASN A 62 -14.81 1.50 -7.21
N ILE A 63 -15.40 0.39 -7.64
CA ILE A 63 -15.13 -0.93 -7.07
C ILE A 63 -13.67 -1.31 -7.30
N LEU A 64 -13.16 -1.06 -8.49
CA LEU A 64 -11.76 -1.33 -8.82
C LEU A 64 -10.80 -0.50 -7.94
N ASP A 65 -11.12 0.78 -7.74
CA ASP A 65 -10.33 1.66 -6.89
C ASP A 65 -10.29 1.16 -5.45
N ASP A 66 -11.44 0.83 -4.87
CA ASP A 66 -11.53 0.29 -3.52
C ASP A 66 -10.76 -1.01 -3.38
N ASN A 67 -10.88 -1.90 -4.36
CA ASN A 67 -10.16 -3.17 -4.37
C ASN A 67 -8.64 -2.95 -4.46
N PHE A 68 -8.21 -2.00 -5.27
CA PHE A 68 -6.80 -1.67 -5.42
C PHE A 68 -6.22 -1.08 -4.12
N LEU A 69 -6.96 -0.22 -3.44
CA LEU A 69 -6.53 0.36 -2.16
C LEU A 69 -6.41 -0.72 -1.08
N ASP A 70 -7.34 -1.66 -1.05
CA ASP A 70 -7.27 -2.80 -0.14
C ASP A 70 -6.05 -3.68 -0.43
N TYR A 71 -5.80 -3.94 -1.71
CA TYR A 71 -4.61 -4.68 -2.17
C TYR A 71 -3.33 -4.01 -1.69
N LEU A 72 -3.21 -2.70 -1.89
CA LEU A 72 -2.02 -1.96 -1.47
C LEU A 72 -1.83 -2.01 0.04
N SER A 73 -2.90 -1.79 0.81
CA SER A 73 -2.84 -1.80 2.27
C SER A 73 -2.40 -3.17 2.80
N TYR A 74 -2.99 -4.24 2.26
CA TYR A 74 -2.66 -5.60 2.66
C TYR A 74 -1.19 -5.93 2.39
N TRP A 75 -0.72 -5.68 1.17
CA TRP A 75 0.64 -6.04 0.78
C TRP A 75 1.69 -5.15 1.43
N ASN A 76 1.41 -3.87 1.64
CA ASN A 76 2.32 -2.99 2.37
C ASN A 76 2.55 -3.49 3.79
N GLU A 77 1.49 -3.88 4.49
CA GLU A 77 1.59 -4.42 5.84
C GLU A 77 2.37 -5.74 5.84
N LYS A 78 2.04 -6.63 4.91
CA LYS A 78 2.70 -7.93 4.79
C LYS A 78 4.20 -7.80 4.55
N TYR A 79 4.59 -6.97 3.58
CA TYR A 79 6.01 -6.77 3.28
C TYR A 79 6.74 -6.08 4.42
N TYR A 80 6.11 -5.12 5.08
CA TYR A 80 6.71 -4.43 6.21
C TYR A 80 7.00 -5.39 7.36
N ARG A 81 6.03 -6.22 7.72
CA ARG A 81 6.19 -7.21 8.80
C ARG A 81 7.29 -8.23 8.48
N ASN A 82 7.29 -8.75 7.27
CA ASN A 82 8.28 -9.73 6.85
C ASN A 82 9.67 -9.09 6.75
N GLY A 83 9.76 -7.87 6.24
CA GLY A 83 11.04 -7.14 6.18
C GLY A 83 11.61 -6.87 7.55
N PHE A 84 10.77 -6.52 8.52
CA PHE A 84 11.21 -6.33 9.90
C PHE A 84 11.78 -7.62 10.49
N CYS A 85 11.06 -8.74 10.33
CA CYS A 85 11.52 -10.04 10.81
C CYS A 85 12.83 -10.47 10.15
N ASP A 86 12.93 -10.29 8.85
CA ASP A 86 14.13 -10.61 8.08
C ASP A 86 15.32 -9.76 8.54
N GLY A 87 15.09 -8.47 8.77
CA GLY A 87 16.12 -7.56 9.26
C GLY A 87 16.66 -7.98 10.61
N VAL A 88 15.78 -8.37 11.54
CA VAL A 88 16.17 -8.84 12.87
C VAL A 88 16.97 -10.13 12.75
N GLN A 89 16.55 -11.05 11.90
CA GLN A 89 17.26 -12.31 11.70
C GLN A 89 18.66 -12.11 11.11
N LEU A 90 18.78 -11.21 10.14
CA LEU A 90 20.07 -10.86 9.57
C LEU A 90 20.99 -10.21 10.61
N LEU A 91 20.46 -9.33 11.44
CA LEU A 91 21.23 -8.70 12.50
C LEU A 91 21.74 -9.73 13.52
N ILE A 92 20.90 -10.67 13.91
CA ILE A 92 21.28 -11.75 14.82
C ILE A 92 22.43 -12.58 14.24
N ARG A 93 22.34 -12.92 12.95
CA ARG A 93 23.41 -13.67 12.27
C ARG A 93 24.72 -12.90 12.25
N CYS A 94 24.66 -11.59 12.01
CA CYS A 94 25.87 -10.76 11.99
C CYS A 94 26.55 -10.69 13.37
N ILE A 95 25.76 -10.70 14.46
CA ILE A 95 26.28 -10.65 15.82
C ILE A 95 26.88 -12.01 16.22
N ASP A 96 26.26 -13.11 15.80
CA ASP A 96 26.70 -14.47 16.17
C ASP A 96 27.99 -14.91 15.46
N GLU A 97 28.34 -14.26 14.39
CA GLU A 97 29.61 -14.51 13.70
C GLU A 97 30.76 -13.79 14.41
#